data_f23ed0749fdf99344864d069273e2c23
#
_entry.id   f23ed0749fdf99344864d069273e2c23
#
_cell.length_a   1.000
_cell.length_b   1.000
_cell.length_c   1.000
_cell.angle_alpha   90.00
_cell.angle_beta   90.00
_cell.angle_gamma   90.00
#
_symmetry.space_group_name_H-M   'P 1'
#
loop_
_entity.id
_entity.type
_entity.pdbx_description
1 polymer ?
#
loop_
_entity_poly.entity_id
_entity_poly.type
_entity_poly.pdbx_seq_one_letter_code
_entity_poly.pdbx_strand_id
1 'polypeptide(L)'
;AALETKTNKVAVVNGIAYPSNVNYQYGFESGVNYANKNLNTSAEIVEIASYAGTDVTGANVGGNYVGTFADEATGKVVGNALINEGCDILFVAAGGSGNGVFTAAKEASDVKVIGCDVDQYDDGANGNNNIVLTSVLKVMDKNVEKQLNAVIDGTFEGKNDLLGADTDSTGYVKEEGRHQLSAETITKLDEVYELVKNGTVVPASNFNGILPEDLG
;
A
#
# COMPACT_ATOMS: atom_id res chain seq x y z
N ALA A 1 -3.06 -7.11 -4.43
CA ALA A 1 -1.86 -7.90 -4.74
C ALA A 1 -2.18 -9.40 -4.77
N ALA A 2 -2.62 -9.99 -3.65
CA ALA A 2 -2.83 -11.44 -3.53
C ALA A 2 -3.81 -12.04 -4.57
N LEU A 3 -4.79 -11.28 -5.04
CA LEU A 3 -5.76 -11.71 -6.05
C LEU A 3 -5.25 -11.61 -7.49
N GLU A 4 -4.22 -10.81 -7.74
CA GLU A 4 -3.74 -10.49 -9.10
C GLU A 4 -2.33 -11.05 -9.39
N THR A 5 -1.61 -11.51 -8.36
CA THR A 5 -0.27 -12.10 -8.54
C THR A 5 -0.33 -13.38 -9.36
N LYS A 6 0.66 -13.58 -10.23
CA LYS A 6 0.86 -14.80 -11.03
C LYS A 6 1.94 -15.70 -10.43
N THR A 7 2.88 -15.10 -9.69
CA THR A 7 3.99 -15.84 -9.06
C THR A 7 3.67 -16.26 -7.63
N ASN A 8 2.58 -15.76 -7.06
CA ASN A 8 2.25 -15.82 -5.62
C ASN A 8 3.32 -15.17 -4.73
N LYS A 9 4.11 -14.25 -5.24
CA LYS A 9 5.09 -13.48 -4.46
C LYS A 9 4.84 -12.00 -4.61
N VAL A 10 4.58 -11.36 -3.48
CA VAL A 10 4.25 -9.93 -3.41
C VAL A 10 5.07 -9.25 -2.33
N ALA A 11 5.28 -7.96 -2.43
CA ALA A 11 6.02 -7.22 -1.42
C ALA A 11 5.50 -5.79 -1.26
N VAL A 12 5.78 -5.18 -0.10
CA VAL A 12 5.64 -3.75 0.14
C VAL A 12 7.03 -3.11 0.24
N VAL A 13 7.18 -1.93 -0.36
CA VAL A 13 8.39 -1.10 -0.26
C VAL A 13 8.03 0.23 0.37
N ASN A 14 8.63 0.51 1.51
CA ASN A 14 8.43 1.73 2.29
C ASN A 14 9.66 2.65 2.27
N GLY A 15 9.46 3.94 2.61
CA GLY A 15 10.55 4.90 2.77
C GLY A 15 11.30 4.71 4.08
N ILE A 16 10.75 5.22 5.18
CA ILE A 16 11.31 5.14 6.54
C ILE A 16 10.27 4.49 7.44
N ALA A 17 10.71 3.71 8.43
CA ALA A 17 9.82 3.02 9.38
C ALA A 17 9.21 3.97 10.44
N TYR A 18 8.64 5.10 9.97
CA TYR A 18 7.79 5.93 10.81
C TYR A 18 6.46 5.22 11.07
N PRO A 19 5.74 5.54 12.17
CA PRO A 19 4.48 4.87 12.49
C PRO A 19 3.47 4.83 11.33
N SER A 20 3.40 5.89 10.53
CA SER A 20 2.54 5.94 9.34
C SER A 20 2.94 4.94 8.26
N ASN A 21 4.25 4.73 8.03
CA ASN A 21 4.73 3.76 7.03
C ASN A 21 4.63 2.33 7.54
N VAL A 22 4.82 2.09 8.84
CA VAL A 22 4.51 0.79 9.44
C VAL A 22 3.04 0.44 9.26
N ASN A 23 2.12 1.40 9.30
CA ASN A 23 0.70 1.16 8.98
C ASN A 23 0.48 0.73 7.54
N TYR A 24 1.22 1.28 6.57
CA TYR A 24 1.16 0.81 5.17
C TYR A 24 1.64 -0.64 5.04
N GLN A 25 2.74 -0.99 5.72
CA GLN A 25 3.24 -2.35 5.78
C GLN A 25 2.19 -3.28 6.40
N TYR A 26 1.74 -2.99 7.61
CA TYR A 26 0.78 -3.84 8.35
C TYR A 26 -0.54 -3.98 7.62
N GLY A 27 -1.04 -2.92 7.01
CA GLY A 27 -2.25 -2.97 6.18
C GLY A 27 -2.11 -3.85 4.96
N PHE A 28 -0.96 -3.79 4.26
CA PHE A 28 -0.65 -4.65 3.13
C PHE A 28 -0.56 -6.12 3.55
N GLU A 29 0.21 -6.42 4.59
CA GLU A 29 0.39 -7.76 5.13
C GLU A 29 -0.94 -8.36 5.63
N SER A 30 -1.74 -7.57 6.35
CA SER A 30 -3.09 -7.93 6.78
C SER A 30 -3.98 -8.30 5.59
N GLY A 31 -3.92 -7.51 4.52
CA GLY A 31 -4.70 -7.74 3.32
C GLY A 31 -4.31 -9.03 2.60
N VAL A 32 -3.01 -9.34 2.52
CA VAL A 32 -2.52 -10.60 1.93
C VAL A 32 -2.95 -11.79 2.80
N ASN A 33 -2.77 -11.71 4.12
CA ASN A 33 -3.15 -12.76 5.05
C ASN A 33 -4.67 -13.00 5.03
N TYR A 34 -5.47 -11.94 5.01
CA TYR A 34 -6.92 -12.04 4.87
C TYR A 34 -7.33 -12.74 3.56
N ALA A 35 -6.71 -12.38 2.45
CA ALA A 35 -6.99 -12.98 1.14
C ALA A 35 -6.63 -14.47 1.13
N ASN A 36 -5.48 -14.84 1.70
CA ASN A 36 -5.06 -16.24 1.81
C ASN A 36 -6.05 -17.06 2.61
N LYS A 37 -6.55 -16.53 3.72
CA LYS A 37 -7.51 -17.24 4.58
C LYS A 37 -8.92 -17.31 4.01
N ASN A 38 -9.41 -16.21 3.41
CA ASN A 38 -10.83 -16.04 3.11
C ASN A 38 -11.17 -16.04 1.61
N LEU A 39 -10.18 -15.83 0.72
CA LEU A 39 -10.40 -15.65 -0.73
C LEU A 39 -9.66 -16.71 -1.57
N ASN A 40 -9.20 -17.81 -0.94
CA ASN A 40 -8.51 -18.93 -1.61
C ASN A 40 -7.25 -18.52 -2.39
N THR A 41 -6.49 -17.53 -1.89
CA THR A 41 -5.16 -17.20 -2.42
C THR A 41 -4.06 -17.92 -1.63
N SER A 42 -2.82 -17.86 -2.13
CA SER A 42 -1.64 -18.43 -1.47
C SER A 42 -0.41 -17.53 -1.68
N ALA A 43 -0.62 -16.22 -1.60
CA ALA A 43 0.45 -15.25 -1.83
C ALA A 43 1.42 -15.21 -0.63
N GLU A 44 2.72 -15.25 -0.95
CA GLU A 44 3.83 -15.06 -0.02
C GLU A 44 4.20 -13.57 0.04
N ILE A 45 4.36 -13.04 1.24
CA ILE A 45 4.90 -11.70 1.46
C ILE A 45 6.42 -11.85 1.54
N VAL A 46 7.12 -11.23 0.60
CA VAL A 46 8.58 -11.31 0.53
C VAL A 46 9.21 -10.15 1.30
N GLU A 47 10.03 -10.50 2.28
CA GLU A 47 10.86 -9.57 3.04
C GLU A 47 12.33 -9.92 2.89
N ILE A 48 13.15 -8.92 2.62
CA ILE A 48 14.60 -9.09 2.53
C ILE A 48 15.25 -8.51 3.79
N ALA A 49 15.87 -9.36 4.59
CA ALA A 49 16.38 -9.01 5.91
C ALA A 49 17.31 -7.78 5.93
N SER A 50 18.07 -7.54 4.84
CA SER A 50 18.96 -6.37 4.73
C SER A 50 18.20 -5.04 4.54
N TYR A 51 16.91 -5.10 4.23
CA TYR A 51 16.04 -3.93 4.07
C TYR A 51 14.99 -3.81 5.17
N ALA A 52 15.05 -4.66 6.20
CA ALA A 52 14.14 -4.59 7.33
C ALA A 52 14.16 -3.20 7.99
N GLY A 53 12.98 -2.69 8.31
CA GLY A 53 12.82 -1.39 8.94
C GLY A 53 13.21 -1.39 10.42
N THR A 54 13.73 -0.25 10.87
CA THR A 54 13.91 0.02 12.30
C THR A 54 13.05 1.24 12.64
N ASP A 55 12.13 1.06 13.57
CA ASP A 55 11.22 2.11 13.99
C ASP A 55 11.90 3.18 14.87
N VAL A 56 11.14 4.20 15.26
CA VAL A 56 11.63 5.31 16.10
C VAL A 56 12.06 4.88 17.51
N THR A 57 11.69 3.67 17.95
CA THR A 57 12.11 3.11 19.25
C THR A 57 13.39 2.27 19.13
N GLY A 58 13.85 2.00 17.91
CA GLY A 58 14.96 1.12 17.62
C GLY A 58 14.55 -0.35 17.42
N ALA A 59 13.26 -0.65 17.41
CA ALA A 59 12.77 -2.02 17.18
C ALA A 59 12.79 -2.35 15.68
N ASN A 60 13.16 -3.60 15.36
CA ASN A 60 13.02 -4.14 14.01
C ASN A 60 11.54 -4.44 13.75
N VAL A 61 10.99 -3.88 12.66
CA VAL A 61 9.59 -4.04 12.25
C VAL A 61 9.42 -4.92 11.00
N GLY A 62 10.49 -5.55 10.51
CA GLY A 62 10.44 -6.31 9.26
C GLY A 62 10.24 -5.41 8.04
N GLY A 63 9.53 -5.92 7.04
CA GLY A 63 9.21 -5.21 5.80
C GLY A 63 10.42 -4.92 4.92
N ASN A 64 10.22 -4.07 3.89
CA ASN A 64 11.31 -3.61 3.03
C ASN A 64 11.32 -2.08 3.01
N TYR A 65 12.39 -1.48 3.50
CA TYR A 65 12.55 -0.04 3.66
C TYR A 65 13.77 0.47 2.89
N VAL A 66 13.57 1.58 2.16
CA VAL A 66 14.67 2.26 1.45
C VAL A 66 15.58 3.03 2.43
N GLY A 67 15.04 3.41 3.60
CA GLY A 67 15.74 4.22 4.62
C GLY A 67 15.58 5.73 4.41
N THR A 68 14.94 6.16 3.32
CA THR A 68 14.69 7.58 2.98
C THR A 68 13.49 7.69 2.03
N PHE A 69 12.94 8.91 1.88
CA PHE A 69 11.90 9.21 0.90
C PHE A 69 12.42 9.91 -0.36
N ALA A 70 13.74 10.10 -0.51
CA ALA A 70 14.32 10.95 -1.55
C ALA A 70 15.53 10.31 -2.27
N ASP A 71 15.65 8.98 -2.26
CA ASP A 71 16.73 8.24 -2.94
C ASP A 71 16.17 7.22 -3.92
N GLU A 72 15.97 7.66 -5.17
CA GLU A 72 15.49 6.82 -6.27
C GLU A 72 16.48 5.69 -6.60
N ALA A 73 17.78 5.93 -6.47
CA ALA A 73 18.79 4.93 -6.78
C ALA A 73 18.69 3.72 -5.83
N THR A 74 18.60 3.98 -4.54
CA THR A 74 18.38 2.92 -3.54
C THR A 74 16.98 2.29 -3.69
N GLY A 75 15.95 3.08 -4.00
CA GLY A 75 14.62 2.56 -4.31
C GLY A 75 14.64 1.54 -5.46
N LYS A 76 15.38 1.84 -6.54
CA LYS A 76 15.59 0.91 -7.66
C LYS A 76 16.32 -0.37 -7.25
N VAL A 77 17.32 -0.26 -6.38
CA VAL A 77 18.06 -1.44 -5.87
C VAL A 77 17.12 -2.35 -5.08
N VAL A 78 16.30 -1.80 -4.18
CA VAL A 78 15.31 -2.56 -3.40
C VAL A 78 14.29 -3.21 -4.33
N GLY A 79 13.74 -2.46 -5.30
CA GLY A 79 12.80 -2.98 -6.30
C GLY A 79 13.38 -4.15 -7.08
N ASN A 80 14.60 -4.02 -7.61
CA ASN A 80 15.28 -5.09 -8.34
C ASN A 80 15.53 -6.32 -7.46
N ALA A 81 15.89 -6.14 -6.18
CA ALA A 81 16.13 -7.25 -5.27
C ALA A 81 14.83 -8.08 -5.07
N LEU A 82 13.68 -7.42 -4.85
CA LEU A 82 12.39 -8.09 -4.70
C LEU A 82 11.92 -8.77 -6.00
N ILE A 83 12.15 -8.14 -7.15
CA ILE A 83 11.86 -8.74 -8.46
C ILE A 83 12.72 -10.00 -8.68
N ASN A 84 13.99 -9.97 -8.28
CA ASN A 84 14.88 -11.14 -8.36
C ASN A 84 14.46 -12.28 -7.41
N GLU A 85 13.80 -11.98 -6.28
CA GLU A 85 13.16 -12.97 -5.41
C GLU A 85 11.87 -13.55 -6.01
N GLY A 86 11.43 -13.03 -7.15
CA GLY A 86 10.27 -13.50 -7.90
C GLY A 86 8.97 -12.74 -7.59
N CYS A 87 9.02 -11.59 -6.93
CA CYS A 87 7.84 -10.75 -6.77
C CYS A 87 7.38 -10.19 -8.10
N ASP A 88 6.09 -10.30 -8.39
CA ASP A 88 5.46 -9.73 -9.59
C ASP A 88 4.50 -8.57 -9.28
N ILE A 89 4.20 -8.32 -7.99
CA ILE A 89 3.44 -7.15 -7.55
C ILE A 89 4.14 -6.49 -6.36
N LEU A 90 4.46 -5.20 -6.49
CA LEU A 90 5.08 -4.38 -5.45
C LEU A 90 4.15 -3.24 -5.04
N PHE A 91 3.78 -3.15 -3.77
CA PHE A 91 3.12 -1.97 -3.22
C PHE A 91 4.19 -0.95 -2.80
N VAL A 92 4.07 0.30 -3.26
CA VAL A 92 5.15 1.28 -3.13
C VAL A 92 4.68 2.50 -2.33
N ALA A 93 5.08 2.57 -1.06
CA ALA A 93 4.80 3.66 -0.13
C ALA A 93 6.10 4.36 0.32
N ALA A 94 6.95 4.77 -0.64
CA ALA A 94 8.31 5.23 -0.43
C ALA A 94 8.59 6.68 -0.89
N GLY A 95 7.55 7.48 -1.15
CA GLY A 95 7.70 8.85 -1.63
C GLY A 95 8.54 8.90 -2.91
N GLY A 96 9.44 9.89 -3.05
CA GLY A 96 10.34 10.01 -4.21
C GLY A 96 11.26 8.80 -4.41
N SER A 97 11.66 8.10 -3.35
CA SER A 97 12.40 6.83 -3.49
C SER A 97 11.59 5.78 -4.26
N GLY A 98 10.27 5.84 -4.21
CA GLY A 98 9.37 4.96 -4.94
C GLY A 98 9.51 5.05 -6.46
N ASN A 99 9.91 6.19 -7.01
CA ASN A 99 10.18 6.34 -8.45
C ASN A 99 11.25 5.35 -8.93
N GLY A 100 12.21 5.04 -8.06
CA GLY A 100 13.21 4.01 -8.33
C GLY A 100 12.61 2.62 -8.45
N VAL A 101 11.65 2.27 -7.58
CA VAL A 101 10.92 0.99 -7.65
C VAL A 101 10.09 0.91 -8.93
N PHE A 102 9.40 2.00 -9.32
CA PHE A 102 8.69 2.09 -10.60
C PHE A 102 9.65 1.89 -11.77
N THR A 103 10.86 2.46 -11.71
CA THR A 103 11.89 2.26 -12.74
C THR A 103 12.30 0.79 -12.84
N ALA A 104 12.55 0.11 -11.71
CA ALA A 104 12.85 -1.31 -11.68
C ALA A 104 11.72 -2.15 -12.31
N ALA A 105 10.46 -1.85 -11.98
CA ALA A 105 9.31 -2.54 -12.55
C ALA A 105 9.15 -2.29 -14.05
N LYS A 106 9.45 -1.07 -14.55
CA LYS A 106 9.42 -0.74 -16.00
C LYS A 106 10.48 -1.49 -16.80
N GLU A 107 11.62 -1.77 -16.20
CA GLU A 107 12.73 -2.52 -16.83
C GLU A 107 12.52 -4.04 -16.78
N ALA A 108 11.66 -4.51 -15.90
CA ALA A 108 11.32 -5.92 -15.76
C ALA A 108 10.16 -6.33 -16.67
N SER A 109 10.02 -7.64 -16.89
CA SER A 109 8.88 -8.19 -17.59
C SER A 109 7.81 -8.65 -16.59
N ASP A 110 6.54 -8.33 -16.89
CA ASP A 110 5.37 -8.84 -16.14
C ASP A 110 5.32 -8.45 -14.64
N VAL A 111 6.00 -7.36 -14.25
CA VAL A 111 5.93 -6.80 -12.90
C VAL A 111 4.96 -5.63 -12.88
N LYS A 112 4.11 -5.60 -11.87
CA LYS A 112 3.17 -4.50 -11.60
C LYS A 112 3.50 -3.81 -10.29
N VAL A 113 3.07 -2.55 -10.20
CA VAL A 113 3.15 -1.79 -8.95
C VAL A 113 1.76 -1.34 -8.51
N ILE A 114 1.57 -1.22 -7.21
CA ILE A 114 0.45 -0.52 -6.61
C ILE A 114 1.00 0.80 -6.10
N GLY A 115 0.46 1.92 -6.60
CA GLY A 115 0.84 3.27 -6.20
C GLY A 115 0.28 3.66 -4.84
N CYS A 116 0.65 4.85 -4.35
CA CYS A 116 0.30 5.33 -3.02
C CYS A 116 -0.05 6.83 -3.03
N ASP A 117 -0.91 7.22 -2.11
CA ASP A 117 -1.40 8.57 -1.80
C ASP A 117 -2.35 9.15 -2.85
N VAL A 118 -1.96 9.11 -4.11
CA VAL A 118 -2.71 9.67 -5.26
C VAL A 118 -2.79 8.64 -6.40
N ASP A 119 -3.61 8.92 -7.40
CA ASP A 119 -3.61 8.13 -8.63
C ASP A 119 -2.29 8.30 -9.39
N GLN A 120 -1.48 7.24 -9.39
CA GLN A 120 -0.17 7.20 -10.06
C GLN A 120 -0.21 6.45 -11.40
N TYR A 121 -1.38 6.29 -12.00
CA TYR A 121 -1.48 5.54 -13.26
C TYR A 121 -0.58 6.09 -14.36
N ASP A 122 -0.51 7.41 -14.50
CA ASP A 122 0.32 8.06 -15.51
C ASP A 122 1.82 7.88 -15.27
N ASP A 123 2.24 7.78 -14.00
CA ASP A 123 3.62 7.48 -13.61
C ASP A 123 4.05 6.08 -14.04
N GLY A 124 3.08 5.18 -14.25
CA GLY A 124 3.31 3.80 -14.68
C GLY A 124 3.49 3.62 -16.18
N ALA A 125 3.35 4.64 -17.00
CA ALA A 125 3.46 4.52 -18.44
C ALA A 125 4.84 3.97 -18.87
N ASN A 126 4.81 2.94 -19.74
CA ASN A 126 6.00 2.25 -20.26
C ASN A 126 5.78 1.83 -21.72
N GLY A 127 6.05 2.74 -22.65
CA GLY A 127 5.72 2.57 -24.07
C GLY A 127 4.21 2.44 -24.28
N ASN A 128 3.76 1.32 -24.83
CA ASN A 128 2.34 1.01 -25.02
C ASN A 128 1.70 0.28 -23.82
N ASN A 129 2.49 0.02 -22.78
CA ASN A 129 2.05 -0.68 -21.57
C ASN A 129 2.01 0.28 -20.38
N ASN A 130 1.43 -0.19 -19.29
CA ASN A 130 1.47 0.49 -18.00
C ASN A 130 1.79 -0.55 -16.90
N ILE A 131 2.63 -0.17 -15.96
CA ILE A 131 3.03 -1.04 -14.85
C ILE A 131 2.14 -0.87 -13.61
N VAL A 132 1.34 0.21 -13.51
CA VAL A 132 0.47 0.47 -12.36
C VAL A 132 -0.78 -0.41 -12.44
N LEU A 133 -0.94 -1.26 -11.45
CA LEU A 133 -2.13 -2.10 -11.27
C LEU A 133 -3.32 -1.27 -10.77
N THR A 134 -3.09 -0.51 -9.72
CA THR A 134 -3.98 0.48 -9.10
C THR A 134 -3.15 1.38 -8.18
N SER A 135 -3.79 2.32 -7.49
CA SER A 135 -3.15 3.13 -6.44
C SER A 135 -4.03 3.18 -5.19
N VAL A 136 -3.41 3.05 -4.02
CA VAL A 136 -4.07 3.29 -2.74
C VAL A 136 -4.15 4.79 -2.50
N LEU A 137 -5.32 5.29 -2.17
CA LEU A 137 -5.61 6.71 -2.04
C LEU A 137 -5.58 7.17 -0.58
N LYS A 138 -4.97 8.31 -0.34
CA LYS A 138 -5.12 9.12 0.86
C LYS A 138 -5.92 10.37 0.50
N VAL A 139 -7.21 10.38 0.87
CA VAL A 139 -8.20 11.39 0.43
C VAL A 139 -8.01 12.68 1.22
N MET A 140 -6.96 13.44 0.89
CA MET A 140 -6.57 14.64 1.63
C MET A 140 -7.47 15.85 1.35
N ASP A 141 -7.95 15.99 0.13
CA ASP A 141 -8.81 17.10 -0.31
C ASP A 141 -10.10 17.18 0.50
N LYS A 142 -10.82 16.08 0.64
CA LYS A 142 -12.04 15.99 1.46
C LYS A 142 -11.77 16.26 2.94
N ASN A 143 -10.61 15.83 3.44
CA ASN A 143 -10.24 16.10 4.83
C ASN A 143 -9.94 17.57 5.06
N VAL A 144 -9.25 18.24 4.13
CA VAL A 144 -9.00 19.69 4.18
C VAL A 144 -10.33 20.45 4.14
N GLU A 145 -11.22 20.08 3.21
CA GLU A 145 -12.56 20.70 3.11
C GLU A 145 -13.36 20.54 4.41
N LYS A 146 -13.37 19.32 4.98
CA LYS A 146 -14.05 19.05 6.27
C LYS A 146 -13.52 19.93 7.40
N GLN A 147 -12.19 20.08 7.52
CA GLN A 147 -11.59 20.91 8.56
C GLN A 147 -11.88 22.40 8.37
N LEU A 148 -11.84 22.88 7.11
CA LEU A 148 -12.20 24.28 6.81
C LEU A 148 -13.67 24.55 7.16
N ASN A 149 -14.58 23.67 6.80
CA ASN A 149 -16.00 23.80 7.15
C ASN A 149 -16.19 23.79 8.68
N ALA A 150 -15.49 22.92 9.41
CA ALA A 150 -15.54 22.90 10.87
C ALA A 150 -15.10 24.22 11.51
N VAL A 151 -14.08 24.88 10.94
CA VAL A 151 -13.66 26.23 11.39
C VAL A 151 -14.74 27.26 11.11
N ILE A 152 -15.38 27.23 9.93
CA ILE A 152 -16.45 28.16 9.54
C ILE A 152 -17.66 27.99 10.48
N ASP A 153 -18.01 26.74 10.79
CA ASP A 153 -19.17 26.39 11.62
C ASP A 153 -18.89 26.50 13.11
N GLY A 154 -17.65 26.82 13.52
CA GLY A 154 -17.24 26.95 14.93
C GLY A 154 -17.21 25.61 15.67
N THR A 155 -17.10 24.48 14.95
CA THR A 155 -17.05 23.12 15.50
C THR A 155 -15.66 22.48 15.44
N PHE A 156 -14.65 23.23 14.99
CA PHE A 156 -13.27 22.75 14.92
C PHE A 156 -12.72 22.41 16.31
N GLU A 157 -12.17 21.22 16.43
CA GLU A 157 -11.46 20.75 17.62
C GLU A 157 -10.03 20.36 17.24
N GLY A 158 -9.04 20.92 17.96
CA GLY A 158 -7.62 20.53 17.81
C GLY A 158 -7.33 19.21 18.49
N LYS A 159 -7.41 18.11 17.74
CA LYS A 159 -7.15 16.75 18.24
C LYS A 159 -6.46 15.88 17.19
N ASN A 160 -5.92 14.74 17.62
CA ASN A 160 -5.44 13.71 16.72
C ASN A 160 -6.62 12.83 16.29
N ASP A 161 -6.96 12.86 15.01
CA ASP A 161 -7.97 11.98 14.43
C ASP A 161 -7.29 10.87 13.60
N LEU A 162 -7.67 9.62 13.85
CA LEU A 162 -7.34 8.53 12.96
C LEU A 162 -8.42 8.49 11.85
N LEU A 163 -8.00 8.76 10.62
CA LEU A 163 -8.87 8.80 9.46
C LEU A 163 -8.73 7.52 8.66
N GLY A 164 -9.79 6.77 8.51
CA GLY A 164 -9.81 5.47 7.85
C GLY A 164 -10.95 5.31 6.84
N ALA A 165 -11.31 4.07 6.57
CA ALA A 165 -12.41 3.73 5.67
C ALA A 165 -13.77 4.22 6.20
N ASP A 166 -13.95 4.22 7.52
CA ASP A 166 -15.17 4.69 8.21
C ASP A 166 -15.47 6.18 7.98
N THR A 167 -14.44 6.96 7.65
CA THR A 167 -14.56 8.39 7.32
C THR A 167 -14.39 8.69 5.83
N ASP A 168 -14.36 7.66 4.97
CA ASP A 168 -14.07 7.77 3.53
C ASP A 168 -12.76 8.52 3.23
N SER A 169 -11.79 8.40 4.14
CA SER A 169 -10.48 9.07 4.05
C SER A 169 -9.43 8.23 3.33
N THR A 170 -9.74 6.98 3.02
CA THR A 170 -8.89 6.04 2.27
C THR A 170 -9.70 5.39 1.15
N GLY A 171 -9.01 4.82 0.18
CA GLY A 171 -9.64 4.12 -0.92
C GLY A 171 -8.61 3.56 -1.89
N TYR A 172 -9.05 3.19 -3.07
CA TYR A 172 -8.17 2.78 -4.16
C TYR A 172 -8.74 3.25 -5.50
N VAL A 173 -7.88 3.36 -6.51
CA VAL A 173 -8.28 3.78 -7.86
C VAL A 173 -9.00 2.63 -8.54
N LYS A 174 -10.26 2.86 -8.93
CA LYS A 174 -11.11 1.91 -9.67
C LYS A 174 -11.86 2.55 -10.85
N GLU A 175 -11.49 3.78 -11.22
CA GLU A 175 -12.01 4.43 -12.41
C GLU A 175 -11.56 3.71 -13.67
N GLU A 176 -12.47 3.51 -14.62
CA GLU A 176 -12.18 2.86 -15.90
C GLU A 176 -11.03 3.56 -16.63
N GLY A 177 -10.06 2.79 -17.10
CA GLY A 177 -8.87 3.31 -17.77
C GLY A 177 -7.76 3.82 -16.83
N ARG A 178 -7.97 3.80 -15.52
CA ARG A 178 -6.99 4.22 -14.50
C ARG A 178 -6.45 3.08 -13.63
N HIS A 179 -6.83 1.84 -13.92
CA HIS A 179 -6.37 0.63 -13.23
C HIS A 179 -6.28 -0.55 -14.19
N GLN A 180 -5.69 -1.64 -13.73
CA GLN A 180 -5.59 -2.92 -14.46
C GLN A 180 -6.13 -4.10 -13.63
N LEU A 181 -6.96 -3.82 -12.62
CA LEU A 181 -7.62 -4.84 -11.81
C LEU A 181 -8.66 -5.57 -12.64
N SER A 182 -8.83 -6.88 -12.39
CA SER A 182 -9.94 -7.64 -12.93
C SER A 182 -11.28 -7.20 -12.30
N ALA A 183 -12.38 -7.40 -13.01
CA ALA A 183 -13.71 -7.09 -12.47
C ALA A 183 -14.04 -7.94 -11.22
N GLU A 184 -13.52 -9.16 -11.16
CA GLU A 184 -13.67 -10.03 -9.98
C GLU A 184 -12.92 -9.44 -8.78
N THR A 185 -11.68 -8.98 -8.98
CA THR A 185 -10.88 -8.33 -7.94
C THR A 185 -11.57 -7.09 -7.40
N ILE A 186 -12.11 -6.22 -8.27
CA ILE A 186 -12.85 -5.02 -7.84
C ILE A 186 -14.05 -5.41 -6.95
N THR A 187 -14.82 -6.42 -7.38
CA THR A 187 -15.97 -6.90 -6.59
C THR A 187 -15.53 -7.36 -5.19
N LYS A 188 -14.44 -8.14 -5.11
CA LYS A 188 -13.91 -8.60 -3.83
C LYS A 188 -13.35 -7.48 -2.96
N LEU A 189 -12.66 -6.51 -3.56
CA LEU A 189 -12.15 -5.33 -2.85
C LEU A 189 -13.29 -4.48 -2.28
N ASP A 190 -14.38 -4.28 -3.04
CA ASP A 190 -15.54 -3.52 -2.55
C ASP A 190 -16.24 -4.26 -1.40
N GLU A 191 -16.40 -5.60 -1.48
CA GLU A 191 -16.92 -6.41 -0.37
C GLU A 191 -16.05 -6.25 0.89
N VAL A 192 -14.72 -6.37 0.78
CA VAL A 192 -13.80 -6.27 1.91
C VAL A 192 -13.74 -4.83 2.44
N TYR A 193 -13.79 -3.83 1.56
CA TYR A 193 -13.81 -2.42 1.96
C TYR A 193 -15.01 -2.12 2.89
N GLU A 194 -16.19 -2.64 2.58
CA GLU A 194 -17.37 -2.49 3.44
C GLU A 194 -17.20 -3.19 4.79
N LEU A 195 -16.51 -4.36 4.84
CA LEU A 195 -16.20 -5.03 6.10
C LEU A 195 -15.21 -4.23 6.97
N VAL A 196 -14.23 -3.58 6.34
CA VAL A 196 -13.30 -2.69 7.05
C VAL A 196 -14.03 -1.42 7.52
N LYS A 197 -14.86 -0.83 6.65
CA LYS A 197 -15.61 0.40 6.94
C LYS A 197 -16.58 0.25 8.12
N ASN A 198 -17.25 -0.89 8.23
CA ASN A 198 -18.19 -1.17 9.32
C ASN A 198 -17.53 -1.82 10.55
N GLY A 199 -16.20 -2.01 10.55
CA GLY A 199 -15.44 -2.55 11.68
C GLY A 199 -15.54 -4.06 11.87
N THR A 200 -16.14 -4.81 10.93
CA THR A 200 -16.18 -6.29 10.98
C THR A 200 -14.78 -6.87 10.77
N VAL A 201 -13.99 -6.26 9.90
CA VAL A 201 -12.56 -6.57 9.70
C VAL A 201 -11.76 -5.35 10.16
N VAL A 202 -10.84 -5.57 11.08
CA VAL A 202 -9.95 -4.53 11.61
C VAL A 202 -8.51 -4.87 11.22
N PRO A 203 -7.93 -4.21 10.21
CA PRO A 203 -6.53 -4.44 9.82
C PRO A 203 -5.56 -4.11 10.95
N ALA A 204 -4.42 -4.79 10.96
CA ALA A 204 -3.33 -4.44 11.86
C ALA A 204 -2.84 -3.01 11.62
N SER A 205 -2.48 -2.33 12.69
CA SER A 205 -1.85 -1.03 12.64
C SER A 205 -0.88 -0.87 13.80
N ASN A 206 0.07 0.04 13.65
CA ASN A 206 1.04 0.37 14.72
C ASN A 206 0.39 0.93 15.99
N PHE A 207 -0.94 1.15 15.98
CA PHE A 207 -1.68 1.81 17.07
C PHE A 207 -2.74 0.94 17.73
N ASN A 208 -3.08 -0.23 17.19
CA ASN A 208 -4.20 -1.04 17.70
C ASN A 208 -3.78 -2.35 18.36
N GLY A 209 -2.48 -2.69 18.34
CA GLY A 209 -1.96 -3.92 18.96
C GLY A 209 -2.35 -5.21 18.25
N ILE A 210 -2.97 -5.12 17.06
CA ILE A 210 -3.27 -6.26 16.20
C ILE A 210 -2.04 -6.49 15.32
N LEU A 211 -1.65 -7.75 15.14
CA LEU A 211 -0.58 -8.15 14.24
C LEU A 211 -1.14 -8.55 12.87
N PRO A 212 -0.39 -8.37 11.77
CA PRO A 212 -0.85 -8.73 10.44
C PRO A 212 -1.28 -10.20 10.30
N GLU A 213 -0.60 -11.12 11.00
CA GLU A 213 -0.90 -12.55 11.03
C GLU A 213 -2.24 -12.90 11.73
N ASP A 214 -2.77 -12.02 12.58
CA ASP A 214 -4.05 -12.24 13.25
C ASP A 214 -5.23 -12.26 12.26
N LEU A 215 -5.05 -11.69 11.06
CA LEU A 215 -6.03 -11.73 9.97
C LEU A 215 -5.86 -12.93 9.04
N GLY A 216 -4.81 -13.68 9.22
CA GLY A 216 -4.50 -14.90 8.46
C GLY A 216 -5.21 -16.14 8.96
#